data_58512989a784d2b8c6ba1b8c2a3e2a05
#
_entry.id   58512989a784d2b8c6ba1b8c2a3e2a05
#
_cell.length_a   1.000
_cell.length_b   1.000
_cell.length_c   1.000
_cell.angle_alpha   90.00
_cell.angle_beta   90.00
_cell.angle_gamma   90.00
#
_symmetry.space_group_name_H-M   'P 1'
#
loop_
_entity.id
_entity.type
_entity.pdbx_description
1 polymer ?
#
loop_
_entity_poly.entity_id
_entity_poly.type
_entity_poly.pdbx_seq_one_letter_code
_entity_poly.pdbx_strand_id
1 'polypeptide(L)'
;MNRPIFFVALLASILVLAPSAPAPAKDNPAALAARELAAETRGDAAAALAMYSDDAIVQYGGLCWTPCVGKAAIQKELERRVAAKNRWTIVGKYVSGNVAVVKTELRIGFIEGSGVDRVVVWCIYEVKGDKIAVVTLVGERTDPQTARFIEWFRSQPQ
;
A
#
# COMPACT_ATOMS: atom_id res chain seq x y z
N MET A 1 17.23 70.48 46.98
CA MET A 1 17.38 70.14 45.55
C MET A 1 17.41 68.60 45.42
N ASN A 2 16.25 67.98 45.18
CA ASN A 2 16.11 66.49 45.05
C ASN A 2 16.10 66.14 43.56
N ARG A 3 17.06 65.30 43.15
CA ARG A 3 17.07 64.70 41.82
C ARG A 3 16.44 63.31 41.88
N PRO A 4 15.42 62.97 41.02
CA PRO A 4 14.90 61.63 40.95
C PRO A 4 15.83 60.75 40.10
N ILE A 5 16.14 59.57 40.60
CA ILE A 5 16.89 58.49 39.91
C ILE A 5 15.84 57.68 39.11
N PHE A 6 15.91 57.76 37.79
CA PHE A 6 15.12 56.88 36.89
C PHE A 6 15.80 55.52 36.79
N PHE A 7 15.16 54.48 37.32
CA PHE A 7 15.53 53.07 37.04
C PHE A 7 14.91 52.68 35.70
N VAL A 8 15.77 52.45 34.71
CA VAL A 8 15.36 51.82 33.44
C VAL A 8 15.45 50.35 33.64
N ALA A 9 14.29 49.67 33.73
CA ALA A 9 14.21 48.22 33.76
C ALA A 9 14.35 47.68 32.33
N LEU A 10 15.46 47.03 32.03
CA LEU A 10 15.72 46.34 30.76
C LEU A 10 15.03 44.93 30.79
N LEU A 11 13.87 44.82 30.16
CA LEU A 11 13.19 43.51 29.96
C LEU A 11 13.91 42.77 28.85
N ALA A 12 14.75 41.77 29.22
CA ALA A 12 15.33 40.83 28.28
C ALA A 12 14.27 39.77 27.91
N SER A 13 13.70 39.88 26.71
CA SER A 13 12.81 38.84 26.17
C SER A 13 13.64 37.63 25.74
N ILE A 14 13.58 36.54 26.50
CA ILE A 14 14.17 35.24 26.13
C ILE A 14 13.25 34.58 25.11
N LEU A 15 13.66 34.60 23.83
CA LEU A 15 13.01 33.85 22.76
C LEU A 15 13.35 32.37 22.94
N VAL A 16 12.44 31.60 23.55
CA VAL A 16 12.58 30.15 23.64
C VAL A 16 12.26 29.57 22.27
N LEU A 17 13.31 29.20 21.50
CA LEU A 17 13.14 28.37 20.30
C LEU A 17 12.66 26.97 20.76
N ALA A 18 11.39 26.68 20.56
CA ALA A 18 10.89 25.33 20.71
C ALA A 18 11.57 24.41 19.67
N PRO A 19 12.12 23.25 20.08
CA PRO A 19 12.67 22.31 19.13
C PRO A 19 11.57 21.86 18.19
N SER A 20 11.75 22.12 16.88
CA SER A 20 10.85 21.60 15.83
C SER A 20 10.91 20.07 15.90
N ALA A 21 9.75 19.43 16.12
CA ALA A 21 9.65 17.98 16.05
C ALA A 21 10.18 17.51 14.68
N PRO A 22 10.99 16.44 14.61
CA PRO A 22 11.45 15.90 13.34
C PRO A 22 10.23 15.55 12.49
N ALA A 23 10.25 15.99 11.22
CA ALA A 23 9.21 15.61 10.26
C ALA A 23 9.10 14.07 10.23
N PRO A 24 7.88 13.49 10.23
CA PRO A 24 7.73 12.05 10.15
C PRO A 24 8.51 11.52 8.95
N ALA A 25 9.38 10.56 9.20
CA ALA A 25 10.14 9.91 8.14
C ALA A 25 9.15 9.37 7.10
N LYS A 26 9.34 9.71 5.82
CA LYS A 26 8.53 9.16 4.74
C LYS A 26 8.56 7.64 4.86
N ASP A 27 7.40 7.02 4.99
CA ASP A 27 7.31 5.56 5.03
C ASP A 27 8.01 4.96 3.81
N ASN A 28 8.88 3.99 4.06
CA ASN A 28 9.50 3.22 3.00
C ASN A 28 8.38 2.55 2.17
N PRO A 29 8.33 2.71 0.83
CA PRO A 29 7.28 2.14 -0.01
C PRO A 29 7.03 0.65 0.24
N ALA A 30 8.09 -0.15 0.52
CA ALA A 30 7.92 -1.56 0.84
C ALA A 30 7.28 -1.79 2.23
N ALA A 31 7.46 -0.88 3.18
CA ALA A 31 6.78 -0.97 4.47
C ALA A 31 5.28 -0.66 4.32
N LEU A 32 4.93 0.32 3.47
CA LEU A 32 3.54 0.64 3.16
C LEU A 32 2.85 -0.53 2.44
N ALA A 33 3.51 -1.11 1.42
CA ALA A 33 3.03 -2.30 0.72
C ALA A 33 2.83 -3.50 1.68
N ALA A 34 3.77 -3.75 2.59
CA ALA A 34 3.65 -4.84 3.56
C ALA A 34 2.47 -4.63 4.52
N ARG A 35 2.21 -3.40 4.96
CA ARG A 35 1.06 -3.08 5.83
C ARG A 35 -0.27 -3.29 5.11
N GLU A 36 -0.35 -2.88 3.85
CA GLU A 36 -1.54 -3.06 3.01
C GLU A 36 -1.87 -4.55 2.82
N LEU A 37 -0.90 -5.36 2.36
CA LEU A 37 -1.06 -6.80 2.19
C LEU A 37 -1.38 -7.54 3.51
N ALA A 38 -0.80 -7.08 4.61
CA ALA A 38 -1.11 -7.61 5.94
C ALA A 38 -2.54 -7.26 6.39
N ALA A 39 -3.04 -6.07 6.07
CA ALA A 39 -4.43 -5.67 6.35
C ALA A 39 -5.41 -6.52 5.55
N GLU A 40 -5.20 -6.71 4.25
CA GLU A 40 -6.00 -7.63 3.43
C GLU A 40 -6.01 -9.06 4.02
N THR A 41 -4.82 -9.58 4.36
CA THR A 41 -4.68 -10.93 4.93
C THR A 41 -5.42 -11.12 6.23
N ARG A 42 -5.55 -10.07 7.06
CA ARG A 42 -6.35 -10.09 8.29
C ARG A 42 -7.85 -9.89 8.04
N GLY A 43 -8.25 -9.60 6.82
CA GLY A 43 -9.65 -9.31 6.49
C GLY A 43 -10.07 -7.88 6.77
N ASP A 44 -9.12 -6.95 6.92
CA ASP A 44 -9.35 -5.54 7.24
C ASP A 44 -9.27 -4.66 5.99
N ALA A 45 -10.32 -4.69 5.16
CA ALA A 45 -10.41 -3.89 3.94
C ALA A 45 -10.34 -2.38 4.23
N ALA A 46 -10.88 -1.92 5.37
CA ALA A 46 -10.88 -0.51 5.73
C ALA A 46 -9.45 -0.02 6.05
N ALA A 47 -8.69 -0.79 6.82
CA ALA A 47 -7.29 -0.46 7.11
C ALA A 47 -6.43 -0.50 5.83
N ALA A 48 -6.66 -1.45 4.91
CA ALA A 48 -5.99 -1.48 3.61
C ALA A 48 -6.34 -0.22 2.80
N LEU A 49 -7.62 0.12 2.67
CA LEU A 49 -8.10 1.29 1.93
C LEU A 49 -7.53 2.62 2.46
N ALA A 50 -7.33 2.73 3.77
CA ALA A 50 -6.77 3.94 4.38
C ALA A 50 -5.37 4.30 3.88
N MET A 51 -4.64 3.34 3.30
CA MET A 51 -3.28 3.54 2.76
C MET A 51 -3.28 4.10 1.33
N TYR A 52 -4.40 4.09 0.63
CA TYR A 52 -4.52 4.59 -0.74
C TYR A 52 -4.81 6.08 -0.80
N SER A 53 -4.32 6.77 -1.85
CA SER A 53 -4.76 8.12 -2.20
C SER A 53 -6.18 8.09 -2.78
N ASP A 54 -6.86 9.25 -2.79
CA ASP A 54 -8.25 9.32 -3.26
C ASP A 54 -8.39 9.02 -4.75
N ASP A 55 -7.35 9.32 -5.53
CA ASP A 55 -7.22 9.11 -6.98
C ASP A 55 -6.42 7.86 -7.35
N ALA A 56 -6.15 6.96 -6.38
CA ALA A 56 -5.33 5.78 -6.61
C ALA A 56 -5.89 4.85 -7.70
N ILE A 57 -4.99 4.08 -8.32
CA ILE A 57 -5.31 3.11 -9.36
C ILE A 57 -4.79 1.73 -8.96
N VAL A 58 -5.64 0.73 -9.03
CA VAL A 58 -5.24 -0.69 -8.94
C VAL A 58 -5.51 -1.35 -10.29
N GLN A 59 -4.49 -1.94 -10.87
CA GLN A 59 -4.55 -2.58 -12.18
C GLN A 59 -3.93 -3.97 -12.18
N TYR A 60 -4.41 -4.81 -13.09
CA TYR A 60 -4.00 -6.20 -13.21
C TYR A 60 -3.29 -6.44 -14.56
N GLY A 61 -1.98 -6.54 -14.50
CA GLY A 61 -1.16 -6.82 -15.68
C GLY A 61 -1.36 -8.24 -16.19
N GLY A 62 -1.93 -8.36 -17.39
CA GLY A 62 -2.12 -9.64 -18.05
C GLY A 62 -3.37 -10.44 -17.68
N LEU A 63 -4.19 -9.94 -16.80
CA LEU A 63 -5.57 -10.37 -16.58
C LEU A 63 -6.47 -9.29 -17.17
N CYS A 64 -7.50 -9.68 -17.94
CA CYS A 64 -8.39 -8.74 -18.64
C CYS A 64 -9.41 -8.07 -17.69
N TRP A 65 -8.94 -7.56 -16.55
CA TRP A 65 -9.78 -6.84 -15.60
C TRP A 65 -9.65 -5.34 -15.81
N THR A 66 -10.78 -4.66 -15.76
CA THR A 66 -10.82 -3.20 -15.76
C THR A 66 -10.09 -2.66 -14.53
N PRO A 67 -9.20 -1.67 -14.68
CA PRO A 67 -8.57 -1.04 -13.53
C PRO A 67 -9.58 -0.45 -12.57
N CYS A 68 -9.32 -0.60 -11.27
CA CYS A 68 -10.07 0.10 -10.23
C CYS A 68 -9.49 1.51 -10.08
N VAL A 69 -10.26 2.54 -10.41
CA VAL A 69 -9.83 3.94 -10.33
C VAL A 69 -10.58 4.64 -9.21
N GLY A 70 -9.81 5.22 -8.28
CA GLY A 70 -10.31 5.96 -7.13
C GLY A 70 -10.77 5.06 -5.98
N LYS A 71 -10.83 5.66 -4.79
CA LYS A 71 -11.07 4.94 -3.52
C LYS A 71 -12.34 4.10 -3.50
N ALA A 72 -13.43 4.57 -4.10
CA ALA A 72 -14.69 3.83 -4.09
C ALA A 72 -14.63 2.51 -4.89
N ALA A 73 -13.92 2.50 -6.02
CA ALA A 73 -13.69 1.28 -6.80
C ALA A 73 -12.72 0.34 -6.09
N ILE A 74 -11.65 0.89 -5.50
CA ILE A 74 -10.66 0.13 -4.73
C ILE A 74 -11.29 -0.50 -3.49
N GLN A 75 -12.19 0.20 -2.80
CA GLN A 75 -12.91 -0.33 -1.65
C GLN A 75 -13.67 -1.62 -2.02
N LYS A 76 -14.46 -1.59 -3.09
CA LYS A 76 -15.20 -2.77 -3.57
C LYS A 76 -14.27 -3.93 -3.90
N GLU A 77 -13.13 -3.64 -4.51
CA GLU A 77 -12.14 -4.65 -4.84
C GLU A 77 -11.48 -5.25 -3.59
N LEU A 78 -11.11 -4.44 -2.60
CA LEU A 78 -10.58 -4.92 -1.33
C LEU A 78 -11.58 -5.78 -0.57
N GLU A 79 -12.85 -5.35 -0.51
CA GLU A 79 -13.94 -6.14 0.09
C GLU A 79 -14.10 -7.50 -0.61
N ARG A 80 -14.04 -7.54 -1.95
CA ARG A 80 -14.07 -8.77 -2.75
C ARG A 80 -12.88 -9.69 -2.42
N ARG A 81 -11.67 -9.15 -2.33
CA ARG A 81 -10.46 -9.91 -1.98
C ARG A 81 -10.51 -10.48 -0.56
N VAL A 82 -11.03 -9.70 0.39
CA VAL A 82 -11.24 -10.14 1.78
C VAL A 82 -12.30 -11.25 1.82
N ALA A 83 -13.42 -11.10 1.12
CA ALA A 83 -14.46 -12.13 1.03
C ALA A 83 -13.93 -13.42 0.38
N ALA A 84 -13.04 -13.31 -0.60
CA ALA A 84 -12.32 -14.43 -1.22
C ALA A 84 -11.24 -15.05 -0.30
N LYS A 85 -11.07 -14.56 0.92
CA LYS A 85 -10.08 -15.03 1.91
C LYS A 85 -8.66 -15.01 1.37
N ASN A 86 -8.29 -13.95 0.63
CA ASN A 86 -6.93 -13.78 0.13
C ASN A 86 -5.92 -13.81 1.28
N ARG A 87 -4.83 -14.57 1.07
CA ARG A 87 -3.71 -14.66 2.01
C ARG A 87 -2.43 -14.37 1.26
N TRP A 88 -1.80 -13.27 1.62
CA TRP A 88 -0.56 -12.79 1.01
C TRP A 88 0.64 -13.17 1.88
N THR A 89 1.66 -13.76 1.26
CA THR A 89 2.97 -14.00 1.88
C THR A 89 4.02 -13.31 1.04
N ILE A 90 4.77 -12.38 1.62
CA ILE A 90 5.87 -11.70 0.93
C ILE A 90 7.08 -12.63 0.90
N VAL A 91 7.58 -12.94 -0.30
CA VAL A 91 8.74 -13.79 -0.52
C VAL A 91 9.95 -13.03 -1.07
N GLY A 92 9.77 -11.77 -1.48
CA GLY A 92 10.85 -10.90 -1.94
C GLY A 92 10.39 -9.46 -2.03
N LYS A 93 11.35 -8.53 -1.93
CA LYS A 93 11.07 -7.09 -2.07
C LYS A 93 12.26 -6.34 -2.62
N TYR A 94 11.97 -5.34 -3.44
CA TYR A 94 12.94 -4.38 -3.99
C TYR A 94 12.33 -2.98 -3.92
N VAL A 95 13.15 -1.97 -3.66
CA VAL A 95 12.72 -0.57 -3.58
C VAL A 95 13.64 0.30 -4.41
N SER A 96 13.04 1.19 -5.21
CA SER A 96 13.76 2.22 -5.96
C SER A 96 12.96 3.52 -5.90
N GLY A 97 13.51 4.53 -5.23
CA GLY A 97 12.82 5.81 -5.05
C GLY A 97 11.48 5.64 -4.32
N ASN A 98 10.41 6.02 -4.99
CA ASN A 98 9.03 5.91 -4.51
C ASN A 98 8.30 4.63 -4.96
N VAL A 99 9.02 3.69 -5.57
CA VAL A 99 8.47 2.43 -6.07
C VAL A 99 8.94 1.27 -5.21
N ALA A 100 8.01 0.39 -4.82
CA ALA A 100 8.32 -0.91 -4.26
C ALA A 100 7.81 -2.01 -5.19
N VAL A 101 8.68 -2.99 -5.46
CA VAL A 101 8.31 -4.23 -6.14
C VAL A 101 8.34 -5.34 -5.11
N VAL A 102 7.18 -5.95 -4.86
CA VAL A 102 7.03 -6.99 -3.84
C VAL A 102 6.61 -8.28 -4.54
N LYS A 103 7.43 -9.31 -4.42
CA LYS A 103 7.08 -10.67 -4.88
C LYS A 103 6.30 -11.35 -3.77
N THR A 104 5.13 -11.89 -4.09
CA THR A 104 4.22 -12.51 -3.14
C THR A 104 3.79 -13.89 -3.58
N GLU A 105 3.48 -14.75 -2.61
CA GLU A 105 2.63 -15.91 -2.81
C GLU A 105 1.22 -15.54 -2.34
N LEU A 106 0.24 -15.73 -3.21
CA LEU A 106 -1.17 -15.48 -2.94
C LEU A 106 -1.94 -16.80 -2.90
N ARG A 107 -2.60 -17.08 -1.79
CA ARG A 107 -3.62 -18.12 -1.67
C ARG A 107 -5.00 -17.48 -1.70
N ILE A 108 -5.87 -17.98 -2.55
CA ILE A 108 -7.22 -17.43 -2.78
C ILE A 108 -8.24 -18.54 -2.52
N GLY A 109 -9.33 -18.24 -1.79
CA GLY A 109 -10.32 -19.26 -1.43
C GLY A 109 -11.09 -19.88 -2.61
N PHE A 110 -11.10 -19.25 -3.78
CA PHE A 110 -11.78 -19.78 -4.98
C PHE A 110 -10.84 -20.52 -5.96
N ILE A 111 -9.57 -20.71 -5.61
CA ILE A 111 -8.60 -21.44 -6.46
C ILE A 111 -8.93 -22.93 -6.60
N GLU A 112 -9.75 -23.50 -5.73
CA GLU A 112 -9.99 -24.95 -5.63
C GLU A 112 -10.30 -25.62 -6.98
N GLY A 113 -11.02 -24.95 -7.89
CA GLY A 113 -11.30 -25.47 -9.24
C GLY A 113 -10.14 -25.44 -10.23
N SER A 114 -9.06 -24.72 -9.91
CA SER A 114 -7.92 -24.53 -10.83
C SER A 114 -6.84 -25.60 -10.72
N GLY A 115 -6.89 -26.41 -9.67
CA GLY A 115 -5.85 -27.43 -9.38
C GLY A 115 -4.50 -26.83 -8.99
N VAL A 116 -4.48 -25.63 -8.40
CA VAL A 116 -3.28 -24.99 -7.82
C VAL A 116 -3.52 -24.60 -6.38
N ASP A 117 -2.46 -24.55 -5.58
CA ASP A 117 -2.52 -24.19 -4.16
C ASP A 117 -2.24 -22.72 -3.93
N ARG A 118 -1.49 -22.10 -4.84
CA ARG A 118 -1.07 -20.70 -4.77
C ARG A 118 -0.79 -20.12 -6.15
N VAL A 119 -0.72 -18.81 -6.20
CA VAL A 119 -0.19 -18.07 -7.37
C VAL A 119 0.92 -17.14 -6.91
N VAL A 120 1.96 -16.97 -7.71
CA VAL A 120 3.03 -16.01 -7.47
C VAL A 120 2.69 -14.71 -8.19
N VAL A 121 2.68 -13.61 -7.45
CA VAL A 121 2.30 -12.29 -7.97
C VAL A 121 3.39 -11.27 -7.66
N TRP A 122 3.76 -10.52 -8.67
CA TRP A 122 4.54 -9.30 -8.51
C TRP A 122 3.58 -8.13 -8.28
N CYS A 123 3.69 -7.53 -7.10
CA CYS A 123 2.92 -6.36 -6.72
C CYS A 123 3.84 -5.13 -6.82
N ILE A 124 3.57 -4.24 -7.76
CA ILE A 124 4.34 -3.02 -7.99
C ILE A 124 3.56 -1.86 -7.41
N TYR A 125 4.11 -1.22 -6.38
CA TYR A 125 3.51 -0.10 -5.67
C TYR A 125 4.23 1.19 -6.01
N GLU A 126 3.50 2.20 -6.47
CA GLU A 126 3.99 3.57 -6.59
C GLU A 126 3.39 4.40 -5.45
N VAL A 127 4.25 5.05 -4.68
CA VAL A 127 3.87 5.82 -3.49
C VAL A 127 4.06 7.32 -3.74
N LYS A 128 3.04 8.11 -3.40
CA LYS A 128 3.08 9.57 -3.46
C LYS A 128 2.82 10.14 -2.05
N GLY A 129 3.84 10.79 -1.51
CA GLY A 129 3.79 11.20 -0.10
C GLY A 129 3.83 9.98 0.83
N ASP A 130 2.77 9.81 1.60
CA ASP A 130 2.54 8.71 2.54
C ASP A 130 1.44 7.74 2.07
N LYS A 131 1.00 7.86 0.79
CA LYS A 131 -0.11 7.09 0.23
C LYS A 131 0.30 6.28 -1.01
N ILE A 132 -0.36 5.16 -1.19
CA ILE A 132 -0.29 4.34 -2.39
C ILE A 132 -1.08 5.05 -3.50
N ALA A 133 -0.41 5.40 -4.60
CA ALA A 133 -1.02 6.03 -5.76
C ALA A 133 -1.36 5.02 -6.86
N VAL A 134 -0.47 4.04 -7.10
CA VAL A 134 -0.71 3.00 -8.10
C VAL A 134 -0.29 1.64 -7.53
N VAL A 135 -1.09 0.63 -7.80
CA VAL A 135 -0.70 -0.78 -7.62
C VAL A 135 -0.89 -1.52 -8.94
N THR A 136 0.17 -2.18 -9.41
CA THR A 136 0.09 -3.09 -10.56
C THR A 136 0.36 -4.51 -10.09
N LEU A 137 -0.56 -5.42 -10.35
CA LEU A 137 -0.48 -6.83 -10.00
C LEU A 137 -0.16 -7.65 -11.26
N VAL A 138 0.94 -8.39 -11.28
CA VAL A 138 1.39 -9.19 -12.42
C VAL A 138 1.65 -10.61 -11.98
N GLY A 139 0.97 -11.59 -12.57
CA GLY A 139 1.22 -13.01 -12.30
C GLY A 139 2.58 -13.46 -12.87
N GLU A 140 3.34 -14.21 -12.08
CA GLU A 140 4.64 -14.79 -12.45
C GLU A 140 4.42 -16.00 -13.38
N ARG A 141 4.50 -15.78 -14.69
CA ARG A 141 4.19 -16.84 -15.69
C ARG A 141 5.23 -17.95 -15.78
N THR A 142 6.42 -17.75 -15.22
CA THR A 142 7.45 -18.80 -15.15
C THR A 142 7.22 -19.76 -14.00
N ASP A 143 6.36 -19.40 -13.04
CA ASP A 143 5.88 -20.31 -12.00
C ASP A 143 4.77 -21.22 -12.58
N PRO A 144 4.94 -22.56 -12.54
CA PRO A 144 4.02 -23.48 -13.21
C PRO A 144 2.59 -23.44 -12.66
N GLN A 145 2.40 -23.20 -11.36
CA GLN A 145 1.08 -23.09 -10.77
C GLN A 145 0.40 -21.79 -11.21
N THR A 146 1.13 -20.68 -11.24
CA THR A 146 0.62 -19.40 -11.70
C THR A 146 0.23 -19.45 -13.18
N ALA A 147 1.06 -20.07 -14.03
CA ALA A 147 0.73 -20.25 -15.45
C ALA A 147 -0.58 -21.04 -15.63
N ARG A 148 -0.72 -22.17 -14.93
CA ARG A 148 -1.95 -22.98 -14.92
C ARG A 148 -3.17 -22.21 -14.45
N PHE A 149 -3.02 -21.43 -13.37
CA PHE A 149 -4.08 -20.58 -12.86
C PHE A 149 -4.56 -19.57 -13.90
N ILE A 150 -3.61 -18.89 -14.57
CA ILE A 150 -3.94 -17.88 -15.60
C ILE A 150 -4.71 -18.52 -16.77
N GLU A 151 -4.31 -19.69 -17.21
CA GLU A 151 -5.00 -20.43 -18.27
C GLU A 151 -6.42 -20.85 -17.85
N TRP A 152 -6.54 -21.45 -16.65
CA TRP A 152 -7.84 -21.81 -16.08
C TRP A 152 -8.75 -20.59 -15.94
N PHE A 153 -8.22 -19.47 -15.39
CA PHE A 153 -9.00 -18.26 -15.19
C PHE A 153 -9.56 -17.68 -16.51
N ARG A 154 -8.75 -17.72 -17.57
CA ARG A 154 -9.17 -17.26 -18.91
C ARG A 154 -10.23 -18.15 -19.55
N SER A 155 -10.30 -19.40 -19.16
CA SER A 155 -11.31 -20.34 -19.65
C SER A 155 -12.66 -20.23 -18.95
N GLN A 156 -12.74 -19.45 -17.84
CA GLN A 156 -14.00 -19.25 -17.14
C GLN A 156 -14.90 -18.27 -17.92
N PRO A 157 -16.23 -18.46 -17.88
CA PRO A 157 -17.16 -17.45 -18.40
C PRO A 157 -16.96 -16.11 -17.71
N GLN A 158 -16.85 -15.04 -18.49
CA GLN A 158 -16.72 -13.67 -17.99
C GLN A 158 -18.09 -13.06 -17.70
#